data_d52bcebb273d0f6a1aa7620c8c7ba714
#
_entry.id   d52bcebb273d0f6a1aa7620c8c7ba714
#
_cell.length_a   1.000
_cell.length_b   1.000
_cell.length_c   1.000
_cell.angle_alpha   90.00
_cell.angle_beta   90.00
_cell.angle_gamma   90.00
#
_symmetry.space_group_name_H-M   'P 1'
#
loop_
_entity.id
_entity.type
_entity.pdbx_description
1 polymer ?
#
loop_
_entity_poly.entity_id
_entity_poly.type
_entity_poly.pdbx_seq_one_letter_code
_entity_poly.pdbx_strand_id
1 'polypeptide(L)'
;CARAHASEAEALQVEQKARASTALKTFSIYRWTPENPTKLELQDYQIDLKDCGPMVLDALIKIKNEVDPTLTFRRSRHEGICGSCAMNIDGCNGLVCLTKIEFESSASMITPLPHMFVIKDLVVDMTNFYNQYKSIEPWLKRKNPPETKGKEVLQSKKDRVFFLSLFFGFFFFFFKFLGLCNWV
;
A
#
# COMPACT_ATOMS: atom_id res chain seq x y z
N CYS A 1 -10.02 0.38 -50.71
CA CYS A 1 -9.59 1.10 -49.52
C CYS A 1 -10.77 1.36 -48.51
N ALA A 2 -11.98 1.72 -48.95
CA ALA A 2 -13.10 2.04 -48.05
C ALA A 2 -13.61 0.84 -47.19
N ARG A 3 -13.53 -0.41 -47.68
CA ARG A 3 -13.96 -1.61 -46.93
C ARG A 3 -13.01 -2.01 -45.77
N ALA A 4 -11.72 -1.74 -45.89
CA ALA A 4 -10.76 -2.05 -44.83
C ALA A 4 -10.93 -1.14 -43.59
N HIS A 5 -11.19 0.16 -43.81
CA HIS A 5 -11.41 1.11 -42.72
C HIS A 5 -12.72 0.88 -41.97
N ALA A 6 -13.77 0.34 -42.62
CA ALA A 6 -15.04 -0.01 -41.95
C ALA A 6 -14.85 -1.21 -40.99
N SER A 7 -14.04 -2.22 -41.37
CA SER A 7 -13.78 -3.39 -40.51
C SER A 7 -12.91 -3.07 -39.29
N GLU A 8 -11.98 -2.14 -39.40
CA GLU A 8 -11.17 -1.66 -38.27
C GLU A 8 -12.02 -0.83 -37.28
N ALA A 9 -12.91 0.01 -37.79
CA ALA A 9 -13.82 0.79 -36.95
C ALA A 9 -14.83 -0.10 -36.20
N GLU A 10 -15.35 -1.15 -36.85
CA GLU A 10 -16.22 -2.13 -36.21
C GLU A 10 -15.46 -2.98 -35.16
N ALA A 11 -14.23 -3.40 -35.44
CA ALA A 11 -13.39 -4.11 -34.48
C ALA A 11 -13.09 -3.25 -33.24
N LEU A 12 -12.76 -1.97 -33.41
CA LEU A 12 -12.54 -1.01 -32.32
C LEU A 12 -13.81 -0.78 -31.50
N GLN A 13 -14.97 -0.72 -32.13
CA GLN A 13 -16.26 -0.57 -31.43
C GLN A 13 -16.62 -1.84 -30.65
N VAL A 14 -16.31 -3.04 -31.16
CA VAL A 14 -16.52 -4.32 -30.48
C VAL A 14 -15.57 -4.43 -29.30
N GLU A 15 -14.30 -4.04 -29.44
CA GLU A 15 -13.34 -3.99 -28.32
C GLU A 15 -13.75 -2.96 -27.26
N GLN A 16 -14.20 -1.78 -27.66
CA GLN A 16 -14.69 -0.78 -26.71
C GLN A 16 -15.96 -1.22 -26.00
N LYS A 17 -16.87 -1.92 -26.69
CA LYS A 17 -18.08 -2.48 -26.11
C LYS A 17 -17.77 -3.67 -25.19
N ALA A 18 -16.79 -4.50 -25.54
CA ALA A 18 -16.29 -5.57 -24.68
C ALA A 18 -15.62 -5.01 -23.41
N ARG A 19 -14.80 -3.96 -23.53
CA ARG A 19 -14.23 -3.24 -22.37
C ARG A 19 -15.30 -2.55 -21.53
N ALA A 20 -16.39 -2.07 -22.13
CA ALA A 20 -17.51 -1.48 -21.42
C ALA A 20 -18.37 -2.51 -20.68
N SER A 21 -18.46 -3.76 -21.17
CA SER A 21 -19.20 -4.84 -20.52
C SER A 21 -18.43 -5.53 -19.37
N THR A 22 -17.10 -5.32 -19.26
CA THR A 22 -16.25 -5.88 -18.21
C THR A 22 -15.96 -4.91 -17.05
N ALA A 23 -16.81 -3.91 -16.83
CA ALA A 23 -16.63 -2.93 -15.77
C ALA A 23 -16.94 -3.50 -14.35
N LEU A 24 -17.68 -4.61 -14.29
CA LEU A 24 -18.00 -5.27 -13.01
C LEU A 24 -16.87 -6.22 -12.64
N LYS A 25 -16.28 -6.02 -11.45
CA LYS A 25 -15.28 -6.91 -10.85
C LYS A 25 -15.77 -7.46 -9.52
N THR A 26 -15.51 -8.75 -9.31
CA THR A 26 -15.82 -9.42 -8.05
C THR A 26 -14.61 -9.40 -7.14
N PHE A 27 -14.81 -9.01 -5.88
CA PHE A 27 -13.82 -9.06 -4.82
C PHE A 27 -14.29 -10.08 -3.77
N SER A 28 -13.53 -11.18 -3.61
CA SER A 28 -13.75 -12.19 -2.58
C SER A 28 -12.99 -11.79 -1.33
N ILE A 29 -13.68 -11.29 -0.32
CA ILE A 29 -13.07 -10.74 0.88
C ILE A 29 -13.28 -11.70 2.04
N TYR A 30 -12.19 -11.94 2.78
CA TYR A 30 -12.21 -12.72 4.01
C TYR A 30 -13.03 -11.99 5.08
N ARG A 31 -14.02 -12.69 5.66
CA ARG A 31 -14.88 -12.21 6.72
C ARG A 31 -14.78 -13.13 7.94
N TRP A 32 -14.49 -12.53 9.08
CA TRP A 32 -14.48 -13.21 10.36
C TRP A 32 -14.80 -12.22 11.47
N THR A 33 -15.65 -12.63 12.39
CA THR A 33 -16.02 -11.85 13.56
C THR A 33 -15.80 -12.65 14.84
N PRO A 34 -15.30 -12.05 15.93
CA PRO A 34 -15.11 -12.74 17.21
C PRO A 34 -16.42 -13.21 17.85
N GLU A 35 -17.55 -12.62 17.47
CA GLU A 35 -18.89 -13.00 17.97
C GLU A 35 -19.33 -14.35 17.44
N ASN A 36 -18.93 -14.73 16.23
CA ASN A 36 -19.23 -16.02 15.59
C ASN A 36 -17.95 -16.67 15.06
N PRO A 37 -17.10 -17.24 15.92
CA PRO A 37 -15.76 -17.70 15.54
C PRO A 37 -15.76 -18.94 14.66
N THR A 38 -16.88 -19.66 14.56
CA THR A 38 -17.00 -20.89 13.78
C THR A 38 -17.16 -20.68 12.29
N LYS A 39 -17.44 -19.46 11.84
CA LYS A 39 -17.76 -19.14 10.45
C LYS A 39 -16.67 -18.32 9.80
N LEU A 40 -15.75 -19.04 9.15
CA LEU A 40 -14.78 -18.44 8.21
C LEU A 40 -15.48 -18.35 6.85
N GLU A 41 -15.69 -17.15 6.33
CA GLU A 41 -16.34 -16.96 5.03
C GLU A 41 -15.52 -16.06 4.12
N LEU A 42 -15.47 -16.46 2.85
CA LEU A 42 -15.14 -15.55 1.77
C LEU A 42 -16.47 -15.00 1.26
N GLN A 43 -16.63 -13.70 1.34
CA GLN A 43 -17.81 -13.00 0.85
C GLN A 43 -17.47 -12.27 -0.44
N ASP A 44 -18.31 -12.48 -1.46
CA ASP A 44 -18.11 -11.89 -2.77
C ASP A 44 -18.86 -10.56 -2.89
N TYR A 45 -18.13 -9.53 -3.31
CA TYR A 45 -18.66 -8.21 -3.56
C TYR A 45 -18.42 -7.82 -5.02
N GLN A 46 -19.50 -7.43 -5.71
CA GLN A 46 -19.43 -6.96 -7.08
C GLN A 46 -19.41 -5.43 -7.11
N ILE A 47 -18.40 -4.87 -7.78
CA ILE A 47 -18.22 -3.42 -7.89
C ILE A 47 -18.07 -3.03 -9.34
N ASP A 48 -18.73 -1.92 -9.72
CA ASP A 48 -18.46 -1.25 -10.98
C ASP A 48 -17.17 -0.42 -10.87
N LEU A 49 -16.18 -0.78 -11.70
CA LEU A 49 -14.88 -0.12 -11.72
C LEU A 49 -14.92 1.27 -12.36
N LYS A 50 -16.01 1.65 -13.06
CA LYS A 50 -16.15 2.99 -13.66
C LYS A 50 -16.22 4.08 -12.61
N ASP A 51 -16.88 3.76 -11.49
CA ASP A 51 -17.09 4.68 -10.37
C ASP A 51 -16.11 4.41 -9.21
N CYS A 52 -15.06 3.63 -9.45
CA CYS A 52 -14.07 3.27 -8.47
C CYS A 52 -12.70 3.83 -8.87
N GLY A 53 -11.89 4.21 -7.88
CA GLY A 53 -10.48 4.56 -8.13
C GLY A 53 -9.65 3.34 -8.59
N PRO A 54 -8.43 3.57 -9.08
CA PRO A 54 -7.62 2.53 -9.72
C PRO A 54 -6.98 1.54 -8.73
N MET A 55 -7.03 1.83 -7.43
CA MET A 55 -6.35 1.02 -6.40
C MET A 55 -7.33 0.08 -5.68
N VAL A 56 -6.82 -1.06 -5.23
CA VAL A 56 -7.61 -2.02 -4.44
C VAL A 56 -8.18 -1.38 -3.17
N LEU A 57 -7.47 -0.41 -2.58
CA LEU A 57 -7.96 0.34 -1.43
C LEU A 57 -9.24 1.13 -1.74
N ASP A 58 -9.35 1.70 -2.93
CA ASP A 58 -10.52 2.47 -3.34
C ASP A 58 -11.76 1.56 -3.43
N ALA A 59 -11.57 0.32 -3.94
CA ALA A 59 -12.61 -0.69 -3.95
C ALA A 59 -13.07 -1.07 -2.54
N LEU A 60 -12.13 -1.28 -1.60
CA LEU A 60 -12.47 -1.58 -0.20
C LEU A 60 -13.24 -0.43 0.48
N ILE A 61 -12.86 0.81 0.19
CA ILE A 61 -13.56 2.00 0.70
C ILE A 61 -14.97 2.07 0.13
N LYS A 62 -15.13 1.81 -1.16
CA LYS A 62 -16.44 1.80 -1.82
C LYS A 62 -17.34 0.71 -1.25
N ILE A 63 -16.82 -0.52 -1.08
CA ILE A 63 -17.56 -1.62 -0.43
C ILE A 63 -18.05 -1.19 0.95
N LYS A 64 -17.15 -0.64 1.77
CA LYS A 64 -17.48 -0.24 3.14
C LYS A 64 -18.54 0.87 3.21
N ASN A 65 -18.49 1.81 2.28
CA ASN A 65 -19.38 2.96 2.31
C ASN A 65 -20.77 2.67 1.70
N GLU A 66 -20.83 1.85 0.65
CA GLU A 66 -22.04 1.68 -0.16
C GLU A 66 -22.70 0.31 0.03
N VAL A 67 -21.90 -0.75 0.26
CA VAL A 67 -22.41 -2.13 0.25
C VAL A 67 -22.47 -2.72 1.67
N ASP A 68 -21.34 -2.69 2.38
CA ASP A 68 -21.22 -3.33 3.70
C ASP A 68 -20.42 -2.50 4.68
N PRO A 69 -21.07 -1.70 5.53
CA PRO A 69 -20.39 -0.86 6.53
C PRO A 69 -19.71 -1.66 7.63
N THR A 70 -20.01 -2.96 7.79
CA THR A 70 -19.41 -3.82 8.82
C THR A 70 -18.00 -4.28 8.48
N LEU A 71 -17.58 -4.17 7.20
CA LEU A 71 -16.25 -4.55 6.76
C LEU A 71 -15.16 -3.77 7.51
N THR A 72 -14.21 -4.51 8.11
CA THR A 72 -13.18 -3.92 8.97
C THR A 72 -11.80 -4.10 8.35
N PHE A 73 -11.11 -3.01 8.10
CA PHE A 73 -9.73 -2.98 7.62
C PHE A 73 -8.98 -1.74 8.13
N ARG A 74 -7.65 -1.83 8.15
CA ARG A 74 -6.80 -0.70 8.54
C ARG A 74 -6.41 0.12 7.33
N ARG A 75 -6.51 1.43 7.46
CA ARG A 75 -5.96 2.41 6.51
C ARG A 75 -5.50 3.66 7.24
N SER A 76 -4.55 4.36 6.67
CA SER A 76 -4.13 5.67 7.18
C SER A 76 -3.81 6.58 6.01
N ARG A 77 -2.61 6.47 5.45
CA ARG A 77 -2.17 7.22 4.27
C ARG A 77 -2.37 6.36 3.02
N HIS A 78 -2.50 6.99 1.84
CA HIS A 78 -2.72 6.28 0.58
C HIS A 78 -1.46 6.17 -0.29
N GLU A 79 -0.28 6.39 0.30
CA GLU A 79 0.99 6.58 -0.42
C GLU A 79 2.02 5.49 -0.13
N GLY A 80 1.63 4.38 0.50
CA GLY A 80 2.52 3.27 0.81
C GLY A 80 3.55 3.52 1.92
N ILE A 81 3.48 4.63 2.64
CA ILE A 81 4.49 5.02 3.63
C ILE A 81 4.27 4.35 4.98
N CYS A 82 3.01 4.23 5.43
CA CYS A 82 2.70 3.79 6.79
C CYS A 82 2.58 2.27 6.94
N GLY A 83 2.40 1.50 5.86
CA GLY A 83 2.27 0.05 5.89
C GLY A 83 0.99 -0.49 6.54
N SER A 84 0.10 0.38 7.08
CA SER A 84 -1.07 -0.06 7.85
C SER A 84 -2.11 -0.83 7.04
N CYS A 85 -2.16 -0.63 5.73
CA CYS A 85 -3.06 -1.31 4.80
C CYS A 85 -2.43 -2.58 4.17
N ALA A 86 -1.47 -3.20 4.84
CA ALA A 86 -0.87 -4.45 4.39
C ALA A 86 -1.86 -5.61 4.50
N MET A 87 -2.06 -6.34 3.41
CA MET A 87 -2.96 -7.50 3.30
C MET A 87 -2.40 -8.49 2.30
N ASN A 88 -2.98 -9.67 2.23
CA ASN A 88 -2.68 -10.63 1.20
C ASN A 88 -3.70 -10.46 0.05
N ILE A 89 -3.20 -10.21 -1.15
CA ILE A 89 -3.99 -9.98 -2.37
C ILE A 89 -3.61 -11.06 -3.35
N ASP A 90 -4.55 -11.90 -3.72
CA ASP A 90 -4.36 -13.01 -4.69
C ASP A 90 -3.14 -13.90 -4.35
N GLY A 91 -2.91 -14.16 -3.06
CA GLY A 91 -1.80 -14.97 -2.56
C GLY A 91 -0.50 -14.20 -2.31
N CYS A 92 -0.39 -12.94 -2.73
CA CYS A 92 0.79 -12.09 -2.53
C CYS A 92 0.56 -11.06 -1.42
N ASN A 93 1.51 -10.92 -0.51
CA ASN A 93 1.46 -9.85 0.51
C ASN A 93 1.79 -8.51 -0.13
N GLY A 94 0.91 -7.55 0.01
CA GLY A 94 1.05 -6.23 -0.58
C GLY A 94 0.34 -5.12 0.19
N LEU A 95 0.51 -3.90 -0.27
CA LEU A 95 -0.21 -2.73 0.25
C LEU A 95 -1.37 -2.41 -0.68
N VAL A 96 -2.59 -2.51 -0.20
CA VAL A 96 -3.79 -2.26 -1.05
C VAL A 96 -3.85 -0.82 -1.60
N CYS A 97 -3.16 0.14 -0.98
CA CYS A 97 -3.06 1.51 -1.48
C CYS A 97 -2.09 1.66 -2.67
N LEU A 98 -1.20 0.69 -2.91
CA LEU A 98 -0.26 0.69 -4.04
C LEU A 98 -0.59 -0.36 -5.10
N THR A 99 -1.42 -1.35 -4.77
CA THR A 99 -1.82 -2.40 -5.69
C THR A 99 -2.93 -1.91 -6.59
N LYS A 100 -2.67 -1.91 -7.88
CA LYS A 100 -3.68 -1.56 -8.90
C LYS A 100 -4.68 -2.70 -9.06
N ILE A 101 -5.91 -2.34 -9.41
CA ILE A 101 -6.93 -3.31 -9.74
C ILE A 101 -6.63 -3.87 -11.13
N GLU A 102 -6.42 -5.17 -11.22
CA GLU A 102 -6.22 -5.86 -12.51
C GLU A 102 -7.56 -6.09 -13.19
N PHE A 103 -7.70 -5.62 -14.41
CA PHE A 103 -8.93 -5.76 -15.20
C PHE A 103 -9.07 -7.14 -15.83
N GLU A 104 -7.97 -7.85 -16.03
CA GLU A 104 -7.96 -9.13 -16.75
C GLU A 104 -8.52 -10.28 -15.91
N SER A 105 -8.34 -10.27 -14.59
CA SER A 105 -8.88 -11.29 -13.70
C SER A 105 -10.34 -10.98 -13.35
N SER A 106 -11.22 -11.97 -13.42
CA SER A 106 -12.64 -11.82 -13.10
C SER A 106 -12.90 -11.62 -11.60
N ALA A 107 -12.07 -12.18 -10.75
CA ALA A 107 -12.17 -12.07 -9.31
C ALA A 107 -10.79 -11.81 -8.67
N SER A 108 -10.76 -11.04 -7.59
CA SER A 108 -9.57 -10.82 -6.75
C SER A 108 -9.89 -11.21 -5.32
N MET A 109 -9.03 -12.03 -4.73
CA MET A 109 -9.19 -12.52 -3.37
C MET A 109 -8.37 -11.66 -2.39
N ILE A 110 -9.01 -11.14 -1.36
CA ILE A 110 -8.38 -10.32 -0.33
C ILE A 110 -8.51 -11.01 1.02
N THR A 111 -7.37 -11.36 1.60
CA THR A 111 -7.28 -12.04 2.90
C THR A 111 -6.37 -11.28 3.86
N PRO A 112 -6.49 -11.49 5.18
CA PRO A 112 -5.56 -10.91 6.14
C PRO A 112 -4.13 -11.43 5.92
N LEU A 113 -3.14 -10.75 6.51
CA LEU A 113 -1.75 -11.21 6.48
C LEU A 113 -1.64 -12.62 7.06
N PRO A 114 -0.96 -13.55 6.36
CA PRO A 114 -0.80 -14.93 6.81
C PRO A 114 0.02 -15.01 8.10
N HIS A 115 -0.19 -16.08 8.87
CA HIS A 115 0.52 -16.37 10.11
C HIS A 115 0.36 -15.34 11.24
N MET A 116 -0.70 -14.53 11.20
CA MET A 116 -1.05 -13.58 12.26
C MET A 116 -2.45 -13.88 12.81
N PHE A 117 -2.67 -13.59 14.08
CA PHE A 117 -4.00 -13.70 14.68
C PHE A 117 -4.93 -12.62 14.13
N VAL A 118 -6.10 -13.03 13.67
CA VAL A 118 -7.10 -12.10 13.14
C VAL A 118 -7.91 -11.55 14.30
N ILE A 119 -8.04 -10.22 14.39
CA ILE A 119 -8.89 -9.54 15.37
C ILE A 119 -10.32 -9.44 14.84
N LYS A 120 -10.47 -9.02 13.59
CA LYS A 120 -11.73 -8.96 12.87
C LYS A 120 -11.47 -8.75 11.39
N ASP A 121 -12.13 -9.52 10.51
CA ASP A 121 -12.03 -9.44 9.06
C ASP A 121 -10.57 -9.39 8.55
N LEU A 122 -10.13 -8.24 8.04
CA LEU A 122 -8.78 -8.01 7.50
C LEU A 122 -7.80 -7.40 8.52
N VAL A 123 -8.24 -7.22 9.77
CA VAL A 123 -7.42 -6.64 10.83
C VAL A 123 -6.72 -7.74 11.61
N VAL A 124 -5.40 -7.71 11.64
CA VAL A 124 -4.55 -8.67 12.35
C VAL A 124 -3.92 -8.06 13.61
N ASP A 125 -3.55 -8.89 14.57
CA ASP A 125 -2.80 -8.49 15.76
C ASP A 125 -1.32 -8.31 15.43
N MET A 126 -0.83 -7.08 15.61
CA MET A 126 0.56 -6.69 15.35
C MET A 126 1.45 -6.68 16.61
N THR A 127 0.93 -7.12 17.75
CA THR A 127 1.66 -7.03 19.04
C THR A 127 2.99 -7.75 19.00
N ASN A 128 3.00 -8.99 18.50
CA ASN A 128 4.25 -9.77 18.38
C ASN A 128 5.25 -9.12 17.42
N PHE A 129 4.78 -8.59 16.30
CA PHE A 129 5.60 -7.87 15.33
C PHE A 129 6.30 -6.67 15.98
N TYR A 130 5.57 -5.84 16.73
CA TYR A 130 6.16 -4.69 17.42
C TYR A 130 7.10 -5.09 18.55
N ASN A 131 6.86 -6.19 19.24
CA ASN A 131 7.79 -6.71 20.25
C ASN A 131 9.11 -7.17 19.62
N GLN A 132 9.07 -7.86 18.48
CA GLN A 132 10.26 -8.25 17.74
C GLN A 132 11.01 -7.03 17.20
N TYR A 133 10.30 -6.05 16.62
CA TYR A 133 10.90 -4.81 16.17
C TYR A 133 11.60 -4.06 17.32
N LYS A 134 10.95 -3.99 18.48
CA LYS A 134 11.51 -3.36 19.68
C LYS A 134 12.74 -4.10 20.21
N SER A 135 12.79 -5.42 20.09
CA SER A 135 13.94 -6.22 20.56
C SER A 135 15.23 -5.95 19.78
N ILE A 136 15.11 -5.63 18.51
CA ILE A 136 16.24 -5.29 17.62
C ILE A 136 16.76 -3.87 17.89
N GLU A 137 15.90 -2.98 18.42
CA GLU A 137 16.19 -1.56 18.68
C GLU A 137 16.85 -0.85 17.47
N PRO A 138 16.22 -0.83 16.29
CA PRO A 138 16.83 -0.36 15.04
C PRO A 138 17.04 1.16 14.95
N TRP A 139 16.60 1.88 15.96
CA TRP A 139 16.80 3.34 16.04
C TRP A 139 18.21 3.71 16.50
N LEU A 140 18.63 4.90 16.13
CA LEU A 140 19.91 5.46 16.56
C LEU A 140 19.95 5.66 18.08
N LYS A 141 20.98 5.10 18.71
CA LYS A 141 21.24 5.26 20.15
C LYS A 141 22.37 6.25 20.38
N ARG A 142 22.19 7.13 21.33
CA ARG A 142 23.26 8.01 21.78
C ARG A 142 24.20 7.29 22.74
N LYS A 143 25.49 7.64 22.65
CA LYS A 143 26.52 7.17 23.58
C LYS A 143 26.23 7.65 25.01
N ASN A 144 25.75 8.89 25.15
CA ASN A 144 25.32 9.50 26.41
C ASN A 144 23.82 9.82 26.33
N PRO A 145 22.94 8.99 26.91
CA PRO A 145 21.52 9.26 26.93
C PRO A 145 21.20 10.49 27.83
N PRO A 146 20.14 11.25 27.53
CA PRO A 146 19.74 12.37 28.39
C PRO A 146 19.24 11.86 29.74
N GLU A 147 19.50 12.60 30.81
CA GLU A 147 19.11 12.25 32.19
C GLU A 147 17.56 12.17 32.33
N THR A 148 16.83 12.93 31.55
CA THR A 148 15.37 12.91 31.53
C THR A 148 14.83 12.21 30.30
N LYS A 149 14.14 11.06 30.50
CA LYS A 149 13.42 10.35 29.45
C LYS A 149 12.35 11.25 28.85
N GLY A 150 12.32 11.36 27.52
CA GLY A 150 11.27 12.10 26.79
C GLY A 150 11.59 13.56 26.44
N LYS A 151 12.76 14.09 26.85
CA LYS A 151 13.22 15.39 26.34
C LYS A 151 13.97 15.25 25.03
N GLU A 152 13.70 16.12 24.09
CA GLU A 152 14.49 16.25 22.87
C GLU A 152 15.94 16.62 23.22
N VAL A 153 16.85 15.99 22.54
CA VAL A 153 18.27 16.25 22.72
C VAL A 153 18.72 17.21 21.61
N LEU A 154 19.07 18.41 22.00
CA LEU A 154 19.62 19.40 21.08
C LEU A 154 20.96 18.93 20.52
N GLN A 155 21.12 19.04 19.23
CA GLN A 155 22.39 18.76 18.55
C GLN A 155 23.38 19.87 18.88
N SER A 156 24.62 19.49 19.26
CA SER A 156 25.67 20.49 19.52
C SER A 156 26.03 21.24 18.22
N LYS A 157 26.52 22.48 18.38
CA LYS A 157 26.99 23.28 17.22
C LYS A 157 28.12 22.56 16.47
N LYS A 158 29.02 21.86 17.17
CA LYS A 158 30.11 21.07 16.57
C LYS A 158 29.59 19.93 15.72
N ASP A 159 28.62 19.16 16.22
CA ASP A 159 28.03 18.03 15.48
C ASP A 159 27.27 18.51 14.25
N ARG A 160 26.59 19.65 14.35
CA ARG A 160 25.88 20.26 13.23
C ARG A 160 26.81 20.69 12.11
N VAL A 161 27.93 21.34 12.46
CA VAL A 161 28.95 21.77 11.49
C VAL A 161 29.62 20.58 10.83
N PHE A 162 29.92 19.52 11.59
CA PHE A 162 30.51 18.30 11.07
C PHE A 162 29.59 17.61 10.06
N PHE A 163 28.29 17.54 10.36
CA PHE A 163 27.29 16.94 9.46
C PHE A 163 27.13 17.77 8.17
N LEU A 164 27.08 19.08 8.28
CA LEU A 164 27.04 19.96 7.11
C LEU A 164 28.30 19.83 6.25
N SER A 165 29.49 19.77 6.87
CA SER A 165 30.76 19.61 6.16
C SER A 165 30.85 18.28 5.43
N LEU A 166 30.37 17.17 6.04
CA LEU A 166 30.27 15.86 5.39
C LEU A 166 29.29 15.88 4.20
N PHE A 167 28.16 16.52 4.36
CA PHE A 167 27.13 16.63 3.31
C PHE A 167 27.64 17.47 2.13
N PHE A 168 28.29 18.60 2.40
CA PHE A 168 28.92 19.44 1.37
C PHE A 168 30.11 18.73 0.70
N GLY A 169 30.94 18.03 1.45
CA GLY A 169 32.05 17.25 0.92
C GLY A 169 31.59 16.13 0.01
N PHE A 170 30.55 15.39 0.38
CA PHE A 170 29.95 14.34 -0.43
C PHE A 170 29.27 14.91 -1.70
N PHE A 171 28.58 16.03 -1.57
CA PHE A 171 27.95 16.74 -2.70
C PHE A 171 28.99 17.26 -3.70
N PHE A 172 30.09 17.84 -3.22
CA PHE A 172 31.21 18.30 -4.08
C PHE A 172 31.92 17.13 -4.75
N PHE A 173 32.12 16.01 -4.05
CA PHE A 173 32.73 14.81 -4.63
C PHE A 173 31.84 14.20 -5.70
N PHE A 174 30.54 14.15 -5.48
CA PHE A 174 29.55 13.63 -6.42
C PHE A 174 29.44 14.52 -7.68
N PHE A 175 29.47 15.84 -7.52
CA PHE A 175 29.49 16.77 -8.67
C PHE A 175 30.79 16.68 -9.49
N LYS A 176 31.91 16.48 -8.84
CA LYS A 176 33.21 16.27 -9.49
C LYS A 176 33.27 14.93 -10.24
N PHE A 177 32.67 13.90 -9.68
CA PHE A 177 32.56 12.57 -10.30
C PHE A 177 31.65 12.57 -11.53
N LEU A 178 30.57 13.37 -11.53
CA LEU A 178 29.67 13.54 -12.67
C LEU A 178 30.22 14.46 -13.78
N GLY A 179 31.43 14.96 -13.67
CA GLY A 179 32.05 15.80 -14.72
C GLY A 179 31.39 17.15 -14.95
N LEU A 180 30.52 17.59 -14.04
CA LEU A 180 29.76 18.84 -14.17
C LEU A 180 30.48 20.08 -13.61
N CYS A 181 31.69 19.92 -13.11
CA CYS A 181 32.53 21.02 -12.63
C CYS A 181 33.84 21.11 -13.44
N ASN A 182 33.70 21.50 -14.71
CA ASN A 182 34.78 22.12 -15.46
C ASN A 182 34.53 23.62 -15.50
N TRP A 183 34.82 24.31 -14.40
CA TRP A 183 35.00 25.78 -14.43
C TRP A 183 36.19 26.15 -13.55
N VAL A 184 37.22 26.65 -14.27
CA VAL A 184 38.50 27.26 -13.97
C VAL A 184 39.64 26.31 -13.89
#